data_4e12c5312b34a14f6793bf62d04fcbc3
#
_entry.id   4e12c5312b34a14f6793bf62d04fcbc3
#
_cell.length_a   1.000
_cell.length_b   1.000
_cell.length_c   1.000
_cell.angle_alpha   90.00
_cell.angle_beta   90.00
_cell.angle_gamma   90.00
#
_symmetry.space_group_name_H-M   'P 1'
#
loop_
_entity.id
_entity.type
_entity.pdbx_description
1 polymer ?
#
loop_
_entity_poly.entity_id
_entity_poly.type
_entity_poly.pdbx_seq_one_letter_code
_entity_poly.pdbx_strand_id
1 'polypeptide(L)'
;MISNDKQIEIINYVKEYLKKMEKSNVITTLSSYCYFPMWSETPGYAKIKFWIYGKLYLFQFIYIILKNIISIAAHSKYSIHNDSDSDIKYTKLVLSWSLKENFKSDGSFQDKYFCENSNDLPNSKWILISVDGYFPKNLNKNIIIIKQDKFLLKYNLFFLIKKFISLLVDYKFSFKKIIHYFSFHSHFAEQISTIVLGIIEKNNFETIIMPYEAQPFNQFSISQIKKKFKEIFIVGYMHSMLPSVPSDFIYRSGAPDLLLVHGESQFEVLKSKLDWPENKLYLIKSFRFRIENKKNLSNKIYLPYIIEKKSLLLDRFENFLIKALPNSLPKLDIKIHSTMSTSSENIKFKEN
;
A
#
# COMPACT_ATOMS: atom_id res chain seq x y z
N MET A 1 -6.98 -20.25 -9.50
CA MET A 1 -7.39 -18.92 -9.95
C MET A 1 -8.87 -18.75 -9.62
N ILE A 2 -9.27 -17.58 -9.13
CA ILE A 2 -10.69 -17.25 -8.91
C ILE A 2 -11.29 -16.95 -10.27
N SER A 3 -12.49 -17.51 -10.59
CA SER A 3 -13.16 -17.23 -11.87
C SER A 3 -13.52 -15.74 -12.00
N ASN A 4 -13.65 -15.25 -13.23
CA ASN A 4 -13.96 -13.85 -13.49
C ASN A 4 -15.32 -13.43 -12.85
N ASP A 5 -16.31 -14.31 -12.92
CA ASP A 5 -17.65 -14.07 -12.33
C ASP A 5 -17.56 -13.91 -10.81
N LYS A 6 -16.73 -14.74 -10.17
CA LYS A 6 -16.52 -14.67 -8.72
C LYS A 6 -15.74 -13.43 -8.29
N GLN A 7 -14.83 -12.93 -9.13
CA GLN A 7 -14.16 -11.65 -8.89
C GLN A 7 -15.16 -10.48 -8.93
N ILE A 8 -16.04 -10.49 -9.92
CA ILE A 8 -17.11 -9.46 -10.08
C ILE A 8 -18.05 -9.48 -8.88
N GLU A 9 -18.46 -10.65 -8.44
CA GLU A 9 -19.32 -10.82 -7.26
C GLU A 9 -18.67 -10.23 -6.01
N ILE A 10 -17.38 -10.54 -5.77
CA ILE A 10 -16.61 -10.00 -4.65
C ILE A 10 -16.53 -8.47 -4.74
N ILE A 11 -16.22 -7.92 -5.91
CA ILE A 11 -16.12 -6.48 -6.13
C ILE A 11 -17.47 -5.80 -5.81
N ASN A 12 -18.57 -6.34 -6.31
CA ASN A 12 -19.91 -5.78 -6.07
C ASN A 12 -20.30 -5.81 -4.58
N TYR A 13 -20.02 -6.91 -3.90
CA TYR A 13 -20.22 -6.99 -2.45
C TYR A 13 -19.43 -5.92 -1.70
N VAL A 14 -18.16 -5.74 -2.07
CA VAL A 14 -17.29 -4.75 -1.43
C VAL A 14 -17.78 -3.33 -1.71
N LYS A 15 -18.26 -3.05 -2.93
CA LYS A 15 -18.88 -1.75 -3.26
C LYS A 15 -20.05 -1.43 -2.33
N GLU A 16 -20.95 -2.38 -2.16
CA GLU A 16 -22.10 -2.21 -1.25
C GLU A 16 -21.66 -2.05 0.21
N TYR A 17 -20.67 -2.81 0.63
CA TYR A 17 -20.09 -2.68 1.97
C TYR A 17 -19.49 -1.29 2.20
N LEU A 18 -18.69 -0.79 1.24
CA LEU A 18 -18.07 0.53 1.31
C LEU A 18 -19.10 1.66 1.37
N LYS A 19 -20.14 1.62 0.53
CA LYS A 19 -21.24 2.60 0.56
C LYS A 19 -21.90 2.69 1.94
N LYS A 20 -22.05 1.55 2.63
CA LYS A 20 -22.61 1.51 3.99
C LYS A 20 -21.63 2.11 5.02
N MET A 21 -20.34 1.89 4.84
CA MET A 21 -19.30 2.34 5.77
C MET A 21 -18.97 3.82 5.60
N GLU A 22 -18.95 4.36 4.39
CA GLU A 22 -18.70 5.79 4.12
C GLU A 22 -19.69 6.71 4.83
N LYS A 23 -20.95 6.27 4.96
CA LYS A 23 -21.98 7.00 5.72
C LYS A 23 -21.68 7.12 7.22
N SER A 24 -20.68 6.40 7.73
CA SER A 24 -20.37 6.32 9.17
C SER A 24 -19.07 6.98 9.58
N ASN A 25 -18.38 7.71 8.69
CA ASN A 25 -17.07 8.36 8.94
C ASN A 25 -15.96 7.41 9.48
N VAL A 26 -16.09 6.11 9.25
CA VAL A 26 -15.09 5.12 9.67
C VAL A 26 -14.03 4.97 8.61
N ILE A 27 -12.76 4.95 9.05
CA ILE A 27 -11.66 4.56 8.17
C ILE A 27 -11.88 3.10 7.79
N THR A 28 -12.28 2.86 6.54
CA THR A 28 -12.42 1.51 6.04
C THR A 28 -11.06 0.93 5.74
N THR A 29 -10.59 0.09 6.64
CA THR A 29 -9.48 -0.80 6.35
C THR A 29 -10.07 -2.01 5.64
N LEU A 30 -9.91 -2.08 4.33
CA LEU A 30 -10.25 -3.28 3.58
C LEU A 30 -9.21 -4.37 3.88
N SER A 31 -9.18 -4.84 5.12
CA SER A 31 -8.39 -6.01 5.46
C SER A 31 -9.07 -7.25 4.91
N SER A 32 -8.31 -8.31 4.66
CA SER A 32 -8.81 -9.63 4.24
C SER A 32 -9.96 -10.15 5.10
N TYR A 33 -10.12 -9.63 6.30
CA TYR A 33 -11.21 -9.95 7.24
C TYR A 33 -12.57 -9.43 6.80
N CYS A 34 -12.63 -8.35 6.03
CA CYS A 34 -13.89 -7.84 5.44
C CYS A 34 -14.46 -8.79 4.41
N TYR A 35 -13.62 -9.63 3.80
CA TYR A 35 -13.99 -10.61 2.77
C TYR A 35 -14.20 -12.00 3.34
N PHE A 36 -13.96 -12.21 4.61
CA PHE A 36 -14.00 -13.54 5.22
C PHE A 36 -15.30 -14.31 4.97
N PRO A 37 -16.51 -13.70 5.04
CA PRO A 37 -17.76 -14.38 4.69
C PRO A 37 -17.82 -14.90 3.24
N MET A 38 -17.12 -14.24 2.31
CA MET A 38 -17.15 -14.58 0.88
C MET A 38 -16.20 -15.70 0.49
N TRP A 39 -15.14 -15.91 1.26
CA TRP A 39 -14.20 -17.01 1.04
C TRP A 39 -14.84 -18.38 1.34
N SER A 40 -16.00 -18.38 2.04
CA SER A 40 -16.75 -19.59 2.34
C SER A 40 -17.36 -20.26 1.11
N GLU A 41 -17.51 -19.53 0.02
CA GLU A 41 -18.11 -20.03 -1.21
C GLU A 41 -17.11 -20.67 -2.15
N THR A 42 -15.80 -20.67 -1.82
CA THR A 42 -14.80 -21.40 -2.58
C THR A 42 -14.99 -22.90 -2.40
N PRO A 43 -14.97 -23.69 -3.50
CA PRO A 43 -15.31 -25.11 -3.43
C PRO A 43 -14.31 -25.96 -2.64
N GLY A 44 -14.78 -26.99 -1.94
CA GLY A 44 -13.96 -28.01 -1.30
C GLY A 44 -13.40 -27.63 0.08
N TYR A 45 -12.09 -27.66 0.23
CA TYR A 45 -11.36 -27.48 1.50
C TYR A 45 -11.73 -26.20 2.27
N ALA A 46 -12.09 -25.14 1.56
CA ALA A 46 -12.51 -23.88 2.16
C ALA A 46 -13.88 -23.98 2.86
N LYS A 47 -14.82 -24.83 2.38
CA LYS A 47 -16.14 -25.02 3.02
C LYS A 47 -16.00 -25.65 4.41
N ILE A 48 -15.15 -26.66 4.55
CA ILE A 48 -14.92 -27.33 5.84
C ILE A 48 -14.22 -26.37 6.81
N LYS A 49 -13.21 -25.68 6.33
CA LYS A 49 -12.48 -24.68 7.11
C LYS A 49 -13.40 -23.55 7.58
N PHE A 50 -14.31 -23.10 6.71
CA PHE A 50 -15.30 -22.07 7.05
C PHE A 50 -16.38 -22.55 8.01
N TRP A 51 -16.83 -23.79 7.90
CA TRP A 51 -17.80 -24.35 8.84
C TRP A 51 -17.24 -24.43 10.26
N ILE A 52 -15.98 -24.84 10.38
CA ILE A 52 -15.23 -24.84 11.66
C ILE A 52 -15.04 -23.40 12.14
N TYR A 53 -14.59 -22.51 11.27
CA TYR A 53 -14.36 -21.10 11.58
C TYR A 53 -15.66 -20.31 11.79
N GLY A 54 -16.77 -20.67 11.14
CA GLY A 54 -18.06 -20.02 11.35
C GLY A 54 -18.60 -20.22 12.76
N LYS A 55 -18.40 -21.40 13.36
CA LYS A 55 -18.72 -21.65 14.77
C LYS A 55 -17.73 -21.00 15.73
N LEU A 56 -16.48 -20.82 15.29
CA LEU A 56 -15.41 -20.14 16.03
C LEU A 56 -15.33 -18.64 15.69
N TYR A 57 -16.23 -18.13 14.85
CA TYR A 57 -16.19 -16.75 14.33
C TYR A 57 -16.11 -15.70 15.44
N LEU A 58 -16.87 -15.89 16.52
CA LEU A 58 -16.83 -14.99 17.68
C LEU A 58 -15.46 -15.03 18.37
N PHE A 59 -14.88 -16.20 18.57
CA PHE A 59 -13.56 -16.32 19.17
C PHE A 59 -12.46 -15.75 18.27
N GLN A 60 -12.55 -15.96 16.95
CA GLN A 60 -11.62 -15.35 16.01
C GLN A 60 -11.76 -13.85 15.95
N PHE A 61 -12.98 -13.33 15.99
CA PHE A 61 -13.25 -11.92 16.03
C PHE A 61 -12.63 -11.27 17.29
N ILE A 62 -12.84 -11.88 18.45
CA ILE A 62 -12.23 -11.44 19.71
C ILE A 62 -10.69 -11.52 19.61
N TYR A 63 -10.16 -12.63 19.11
CA TYR A 63 -8.72 -12.80 18.91
C TYR A 63 -8.12 -11.73 18.00
N ILE A 64 -8.77 -11.41 16.89
CA ILE A 64 -8.31 -10.38 15.95
C ILE A 64 -8.32 -9.00 16.62
N ILE A 65 -9.37 -8.66 17.37
CA ILE A 65 -9.45 -7.40 18.10
C ILE A 65 -8.35 -7.32 19.13
N LEU A 66 -8.17 -8.35 19.97
CA LEU A 66 -7.11 -8.39 20.99
C LEU A 66 -5.73 -8.28 20.35
N LYS A 67 -5.48 -9.02 19.27
CA LYS A 67 -4.21 -8.94 18.51
C LYS A 67 -3.97 -7.52 17.99
N ASN A 68 -4.99 -6.87 17.44
CA ASN A 68 -4.88 -5.51 16.95
C ASN A 68 -4.65 -4.50 18.08
N ILE A 69 -5.35 -4.62 19.20
CA ILE A 69 -5.15 -3.78 20.39
C ILE A 69 -3.72 -3.93 20.91
N ILE A 70 -3.22 -5.16 21.04
CA ILE A 70 -1.85 -5.44 21.45
C ILE A 70 -0.86 -4.83 20.45
N SER A 71 -1.10 -5.01 19.14
CA SER A 71 -0.24 -4.42 18.10
C SER A 71 -0.22 -2.89 18.16
N ILE A 72 -1.35 -2.24 18.41
CA ILE A 72 -1.42 -0.78 18.58
C ILE A 72 -0.71 -0.37 19.88
N ALA A 73 -0.95 -1.08 20.97
CA ALA A 73 -0.32 -0.79 22.26
C ALA A 73 1.21 -0.95 22.21
N ALA A 74 1.70 -1.92 21.46
CA ALA A 74 3.12 -2.19 21.25
C ALA A 74 3.77 -1.33 20.16
N HIS A 75 2.99 -0.58 19.40
CA HIS A 75 3.48 0.19 18.26
C HIS A 75 4.18 1.48 18.71
N SER A 76 5.28 1.82 18.05
CA SER A 76 5.97 3.07 18.30
C SER A 76 5.24 4.24 17.63
N LYS A 77 5.28 5.42 18.27
CA LYS A 77 4.74 6.64 17.68
C LYS A 77 5.60 7.06 16.50
N TYR A 78 4.96 7.55 15.44
CA TYR A 78 5.66 8.21 14.33
C TYR A 78 5.96 9.67 14.67
N SER A 79 7.14 10.14 14.30
CA SER A 79 7.57 11.53 14.48
C SER A 79 8.27 12.07 13.25
N ILE A 80 8.35 13.38 13.19
CA ILE A 80 8.99 14.15 12.13
C ILE A 80 10.46 14.33 12.48
N HIS A 81 11.31 14.11 11.49
CA HIS A 81 12.74 14.40 11.57
C HIS A 81 13.15 15.27 10.36
N ASN A 82 14.01 16.25 10.62
CA ASN A 82 14.49 17.23 9.64
C ASN A 82 13.39 18.18 9.11
N ASP A 83 12.48 18.61 9.98
CA ASP A 83 11.56 19.73 9.64
C ASP A 83 12.31 21.06 9.84
N SER A 84 13.26 21.34 8.94
CA SER A 84 13.93 22.64 8.94
C SER A 84 12.98 23.66 8.30
N ASP A 85 12.66 24.74 9.04
CA ASP A 85 12.04 25.93 8.46
C ASP A 85 13.02 26.50 7.43
N SER A 86 12.77 26.22 6.17
CA SER A 86 13.51 26.84 5.06
C SER A 86 12.67 27.97 4.50
N ASP A 87 13.28 29.13 4.27
CA ASP A 87 12.64 30.27 3.57
C ASP A 87 12.23 29.93 2.13
N ILE A 88 12.51 28.69 1.70
CA ILE A 88 12.21 28.19 0.35
C ILE A 88 10.73 27.83 0.28
N LYS A 89 10.00 28.48 -0.59
CA LYS A 89 8.61 28.14 -0.90
C LYS A 89 8.55 26.93 -1.84
N TYR A 90 8.01 25.84 -1.33
CA TYR A 90 7.74 24.65 -2.13
C TYR A 90 6.27 24.65 -2.56
N THR A 91 6.01 24.39 -3.86
CA THR A 91 4.64 24.28 -4.39
C THR A 91 4.18 22.83 -4.55
N LYS A 92 5.13 21.89 -4.55
CA LYS A 92 4.86 20.47 -4.71
C LYS A 92 5.26 19.69 -3.46
N LEU A 93 4.42 18.78 -3.05
CA LEU A 93 4.70 17.81 -1.99
C LEU A 93 4.75 16.41 -2.59
N VAL A 94 5.84 15.70 -2.37
CA VAL A 94 5.96 14.28 -2.73
C VAL A 94 5.93 13.45 -1.46
N LEU A 95 4.92 12.60 -1.31
CA LEU A 95 4.82 11.65 -0.21
C LEU A 95 5.25 10.26 -0.72
N SER A 96 6.29 9.69 -0.16
CA SER A 96 6.82 8.39 -0.59
C SER A 96 7.36 7.55 0.57
N TRP A 97 7.87 6.37 0.25
CA TRP A 97 8.47 5.45 1.21
C TRP A 97 9.97 5.41 1.04
N SER A 98 10.72 5.30 2.15
CA SER A 98 12.17 5.22 2.10
C SER A 98 12.74 4.00 2.81
N LEU A 99 13.88 3.54 2.28
CA LEU A 99 14.78 2.55 2.86
C LEU A 99 16.19 3.14 2.85
N LYS A 100 17.07 2.62 3.69
CA LYS A 100 18.47 3.06 3.79
C LYS A 100 19.17 3.17 2.42
N GLU A 101 18.97 2.20 1.57
CA GLU A 101 19.59 2.09 0.24
C GLU A 101 19.14 3.17 -0.77
N ASN A 102 18.10 3.92 -0.46
CA ASN A 102 17.58 5.00 -1.31
C ASN A 102 18.32 6.33 -1.09
N PHE A 103 19.07 6.47 0.00
CA PHE A 103 19.78 7.69 0.31
C PHE A 103 21.21 7.66 -0.26
N LYS A 104 21.62 8.75 -0.88
CA LYS A 104 22.97 8.96 -1.38
C LYS A 104 23.83 9.69 -0.34
N SER A 105 25.15 9.66 -0.55
CA SER A 105 26.13 10.29 0.34
C SER A 105 25.98 11.83 0.41
N ASP A 106 25.46 12.44 -0.64
CA ASP A 106 25.19 13.89 -0.74
C ASP A 106 23.93 14.34 0.00
N GLY A 107 23.22 13.41 0.67
CA GLY A 107 21.99 13.67 1.38
C GLY A 107 20.72 13.69 0.50
N SER A 108 20.87 13.41 -0.79
CA SER A 108 19.72 13.28 -1.70
C SER A 108 19.05 11.90 -1.58
N PHE A 109 17.80 11.83 -2.03
CA PHE A 109 16.99 10.63 -2.02
C PHE A 109 16.62 10.21 -3.44
N GLN A 110 16.84 8.93 -3.77
CA GLN A 110 16.44 8.32 -5.03
C GLN A 110 15.15 7.52 -4.82
N ASP A 111 14.04 8.03 -5.34
CA ASP A 111 12.75 7.36 -5.23
C ASP A 111 12.69 6.11 -6.10
N LYS A 112 12.13 5.02 -5.55
CA LYS A 112 11.97 3.74 -6.28
C LYS A 112 10.70 3.67 -7.12
N TYR A 113 9.70 4.47 -6.80
CA TYR A 113 8.41 4.43 -7.46
C TYR A 113 8.41 5.33 -8.70
N PHE A 114 8.87 6.57 -8.53
CA PHE A 114 8.95 7.55 -9.61
C PHE A 114 10.25 7.46 -10.40
N CYS A 115 11.27 6.76 -9.87
CA CYS A 115 12.63 6.69 -10.41
C CYS A 115 13.29 8.07 -10.57
N GLU A 116 12.92 9.01 -9.69
CA GLU A 116 13.42 10.38 -9.67
C GLU A 116 14.29 10.64 -8.43
N ASN A 117 15.28 11.52 -8.57
CA ASN A 117 16.04 12.02 -7.44
C ASN A 117 15.33 13.22 -6.81
N SER A 118 15.41 13.35 -5.49
CA SER A 118 14.79 14.48 -4.78
C SER A 118 15.29 15.85 -5.20
N ASN A 119 16.46 15.91 -5.83
CA ASN A 119 17.04 17.16 -6.35
C ASN A 119 16.55 17.50 -7.77
N ASP A 120 16.05 16.51 -8.52
CA ASP A 120 15.68 16.69 -9.92
C ASP A 120 14.26 17.27 -10.09
N LEU A 121 13.44 17.19 -9.04
CA LEU A 121 12.09 17.75 -9.07
C LEU A 121 12.08 19.17 -8.46
N PRO A 122 12.03 20.23 -9.29
CA PRO A 122 12.13 21.60 -8.79
C PRO A 122 10.92 21.97 -7.93
N ASN A 123 11.13 22.82 -6.94
CA ASN A 123 10.12 23.34 -6.01
C ASN A 123 9.33 22.25 -5.28
N SER A 124 9.98 21.10 -5.03
CA SER A 124 9.35 19.98 -4.31
C SER A 124 9.92 19.80 -2.91
N LYS A 125 9.02 19.55 -1.95
CA LYS A 125 9.34 19.04 -0.62
C LYS A 125 8.95 17.57 -0.57
N TRP A 126 9.83 16.73 -0.03
CA TRP A 126 9.62 15.29 0.07
C TRP A 126 9.30 14.90 1.49
N ILE A 127 8.22 14.20 1.69
CA ILE A 127 7.89 13.51 2.95
C ILE A 127 8.11 12.02 2.73
N LEU A 128 9.07 11.47 3.44
CA LEU A 128 9.47 10.07 3.31
C LEU A 128 9.08 9.29 4.56
N ILE A 129 8.26 8.26 4.40
CA ILE A 129 7.91 7.33 5.48
C ILE A 129 8.99 6.25 5.51
N SER A 130 9.82 6.25 6.55
CA SER A 130 10.90 5.26 6.71
C SER A 130 10.34 3.90 7.10
N VAL A 131 10.60 2.88 6.27
CA VAL A 131 10.15 1.50 6.49
C VAL A 131 11.04 0.77 7.48
N ASP A 132 12.35 1.02 7.41
CA ASP A 132 13.38 0.37 8.23
C ASP A 132 13.84 1.23 9.43
N GLY A 133 13.20 2.38 9.65
CA GLY A 133 13.55 3.32 10.72
C GLY A 133 14.88 4.07 10.48
N TYR A 134 15.49 3.91 9.29
CA TYR A 134 16.75 4.56 8.96
C TYR A 134 16.59 6.08 8.86
N PHE A 135 17.60 6.79 9.35
CA PHE A 135 17.77 8.24 9.23
C PHE A 135 19.21 8.55 8.84
N PRO A 136 19.47 9.17 7.68
CA PRO A 136 20.81 9.51 7.22
C PRO A 136 21.41 10.63 8.06
N LYS A 137 22.76 10.66 8.19
CA LYS A 137 23.48 11.74 8.89
C LYS A 137 23.35 13.07 8.16
N ASN A 138 23.45 13.03 6.84
CA ASN A 138 23.28 14.18 5.96
C ASN A 138 21.94 14.02 5.23
N LEU A 139 21.14 15.06 5.21
CA LEU A 139 19.85 15.08 4.58
C LEU A 139 19.58 16.45 3.97
N ASN A 140 19.11 16.49 2.75
CA ASN A 140 18.79 17.74 2.07
C ASN A 140 17.61 18.44 2.77
N LYS A 141 17.60 19.77 2.74
CA LYS A 141 16.57 20.59 3.43
C LYS A 141 15.16 20.40 2.88
N ASN A 142 15.03 19.94 1.63
CA ASN A 142 13.75 19.63 1.02
C ASN A 142 13.17 18.25 1.40
N ILE A 143 13.84 17.50 2.27
CA ILE A 143 13.42 16.15 2.68
C ILE A 143 13.04 16.15 4.17
N ILE A 144 11.86 15.65 4.46
CA ILE A 144 11.35 15.36 5.79
C ILE A 144 11.22 13.84 5.91
N ILE A 145 11.70 13.26 7.01
CA ILE A 145 11.53 11.84 7.28
C ILE A 145 10.53 11.64 8.42
N ILE A 146 9.56 10.78 8.17
CA ILE A 146 8.64 10.27 9.18
C ILE A 146 9.12 8.86 9.54
N LYS A 147 9.54 8.66 10.77
CA LYS A 147 9.96 7.34 11.26
C LYS A 147 9.34 7.01 12.60
N GLN A 148 9.38 5.75 12.96
CA GLN A 148 8.98 5.29 14.28
C GLN A 148 9.98 5.76 15.34
N ASP A 149 9.45 6.38 16.39
CA ASP A 149 10.20 6.72 17.60
C ASP A 149 10.23 5.56 18.58
N LYS A 150 10.86 5.82 19.72
CA LYS A 150 10.81 4.92 20.87
C LYS A 150 9.37 4.70 21.31
N PHE A 151 9.11 3.50 21.79
CA PHE A 151 7.82 3.09 22.33
C PHE A 151 7.33 4.04 23.45
N LEU A 152 6.09 4.53 23.33
CA LEU A 152 5.44 5.41 24.28
C LEU A 152 4.09 4.83 24.71
N LEU A 153 4.10 3.95 25.71
CA LEU A 153 2.91 3.26 26.19
C LEU A 153 1.76 4.23 26.54
N LYS A 154 2.07 5.34 27.22
CA LYS A 154 1.05 6.35 27.62
C LYS A 154 0.31 6.92 26.42
N TYR A 155 1.03 7.20 25.32
CA TYR A 155 0.42 7.71 24.08
C TYR A 155 -0.53 6.70 23.46
N ASN A 156 -0.10 5.44 23.38
CA ASN A 156 -0.90 4.38 22.77
C ASN A 156 -2.15 4.07 23.61
N LEU A 157 -2.05 4.07 24.93
CA LEU A 157 -3.21 3.91 25.82
C LEU A 157 -4.21 5.07 25.67
N PHE A 158 -3.74 6.31 25.62
CA PHE A 158 -4.59 7.47 25.37
C PHE A 158 -5.31 7.36 24.02
N PHE A 159 -4.60 6.95 22.98
CA PHE A 159 -5.17 6.72 21.66
C PHE A 159 -6.26 5.63 21.70
N LEU A 160 -6.01 4.50 22.35
CA LEU A 160 -6.99 3.42 22.50
C LEU A 160 -8.23 3.87 23.28
N ILE A 161 -8.06 4.63 24.36
CA ILE A 161 -9.17 5.20 25.12
C ILE A 161 -9.99 6.14 24.23
N LYS A 162 -9.35 7.04 23.49
CA LYS A 162 -10.03 7.94 22.55
C LYS A 162 -10.84 7.16 21.52
N LYS A 163 -10.29 6.09 20.96
CA LYS A 163 -10.98 5.19 20.03
C LYS A 163 -12.18 4.53 20.68
N PHE A 164 -12.03 4.05 21.88
CA PHE A 164 -13.12 3.42 22.63
C PHE A 164 -14.26 4.42 22.90
N ILE A 165 -13.95 5.63 23.36
CA ILE A 165 -14.94 6.70 23.56
C ILE A 165 -15.64 7.03 22.21
N SER A 166 -14.90 7.20 21.13
CA SER A 166 -15.47 7.47 19.80
C SER A 166 -16.44 6.36 19.37
N LEU A 167 -16.13 5.12 19.71
CA LEU A 167 -17.00 3.98 19.42
C LEU A 167 -18.29 4.00 20.23
N LEU A 168 -18.22 4.39 21.52
CA LEU A 168 -19.40 4.49 22.39
C LEU A 168 -20.34 5.63 21.97
N VAL A 169 -19.80 6.72 21.47
CA VAL A 169 -20.56 7.89 20.98
C VAL A 169 -21.15 7.65 19.58
N ASP A 170 -20.69 6.67 18.84
CA ASP A 170 -21.21 6.35 17.51
C ASP A 170 -22.57 5.65 17.63
N TYR A 171 -23.65 6.40 17.51
CA TYR A 171 -25.04 5.90 17.52
C TYR A 171 -25.36 4.80 16.50
N LYS A 172 -24.49 4.59 15.52
CA LYS A 172 -24.59 3.52 14.51
C LYS A 172 -23.61 2.40 14.80
N PHE A 173 -23.49 2.01 16.06
CA PHE A 173 -22.61 0.93 16.50
C PHE A 173 -22.88 -0.36 15.71
N SER A 174 -21.85 -0.96 15.18
CA SER A 174 -21.89 -2.32 14.64
C SER A 174 -20.56 -3.03 14.90
N PHE A 175 -20.62 -4.33 15.15
CA PHE A 175 -19.42 -5.14 15.35
C PHE A 175 -18.43 -5.03 14.19
N LYS A 176 -18.90 -4.83 12.96
CA LYS A 176 -18.04 -4.63 11.79
C LYS A 176 -17.18 -3.38 11.89
N LYS A 177 -17.68 -2.32 12.52
CA LYS A 177 -16.93 -1.08 12.74
C LYS A 177 -15.79 -1.24 13.73
N ILE A 178 -15.94 -2.09 14.75
CA ILE A 178 -14.91 -2.33 15.77
C ILE A 178 -13.60 -2.78 15.13
N ILE A 179 -13.67 -3.69 14.14
CA ILE A 179 -12.49 -4.18 13.43
C ILE A 179 -11.73 -3.04 12.76
N HIS A 180 -12.45 -2.10 12.15
CA HIS A 180 -11.84 -0.95 11.49
C HIS A 180 -11.27 0.05 12.49
N TYR A 181 -11.99 0.35 13.58
CA TYR A 181 -11.52 1.26 14.61
C TYR A 181 -10.22 0.80 15.28
N PHE A 182 -10.13 -0.48 15.61
CA PHE A 182 -8.98 -1.06 16.31
C PHE A 182 -7.98 -1.75 15.38
N SER A 183 -8.05 -1.51 14.06
CA SER A 183 -7.03 -2.06 13.17
C SER A 183 -5.72 -1.26 13.25
N PHE A 184 -4.60 -1.97 13.12
CA PHE A 184 -3.29 -1.34 12.99
C PHE A 184 -3.24 -0.34 11.81
N HIS A 185 -3.86 -0.69 10.69
CA HIS A 185 -3.92 0.17 9.51
C HIS A 185 -4.66 1.49 9.76
N SER A 186 -5.73 1.48 10.57
CA SER A 186 -6.42 2.72 10.96
C SER A 186 -5.55 3.58 11.85
N HIS A 187 -4.84 2.97 12.80
CA HIS A 187 -3.93 3.67 13.68
C HIS A 187 -2.78 4.32 12.90
N PHE A 188 -2.16 3.56 12.00
CA PHE A 188 -1.13 4.06 11.10
C PHE A 188 -1.65 5.21 10.22
N ALA A 189 -2.81 5.02 9.59
CA ALA A 189 -3.42 6.03 8.73
C ALA A 189 -3.68 7.35 9.47
N GLU A 190 -4.19 7.30 10.70
CA GLU A 190 -4.43 8.50 11.52
C GLU A 190 -3.14 9.21 11.91
N GLN A 191 -2.10 8.47 12.32
CA GLN A 191 -0.82 9.08 12.69
C GLN A 191 -0.16 9.76 11.49
N ILE A 192 -0.02 9.06 10.37
CA ILE A 192 0.60 9.61 9.17
C ILE A 192 -0.20 10.80 8.63
N SER A 193 -1.52 10.67 8.55
CA SER A 193 -2.37 11.77 8.09
C SER A 193 -2.25 13.01 8.96
N THR A 194 -2.23 12.86 10.29
CA THR A 194 -2.06 13.99 11.22
C THR A 194 -0.73 14.70 11.01
N ILE A 195 0.35 13.94 10.81
CA ILE A 195 1.67 14.50 10.54
C ILE A 195 1.70 15.24 9.20
N VAL A 196 1.19 14.59 8.14
CA VAL A 196 1.15 15.20 6.80
C VAL A 196 0.32 16.48 6.78
N LEU A 197 -0.84 16.48 7.41
CA LEU A 197 -1.68 17.69 7.56
C LEU A 197 -0.93 18.82 8.27
N GLY A 198 -0.25 18.52 9.37
CA GLY A 198 0.54 19.53 10.10
C GLY A 198 1.67 20.13 9.27
N ILE A 199 2.25 19.35 8.34
CA ILE A 199 3.25 19.88 7.40
C ILE A 199 2.58 20.74 6.30
N ILE A 200 1.43 20.31 5.79
CA ILE A 200 0.68 21.06 4.77
C ILE A 200 0.24 22.43 5.33
N GLU A 201 -0.21 22.49 6.57
CA GLU A 201 -0.65 23.74 7.24
C GLU A 201 0.44 24.81 7.34
N LYS A 202 1.68 24.39 7.41
CA LYS A 202 2.84 25.30 7.49
C LYS A 202 3.35 25.74 6.11
N ASN A 203 2.86 25.16 5.03
CA ASN A 203 3.36 25.37 3.68
C ASN A 203 2.19 25.56 2.70
N ASN A 204 2.43 26.27 1.60
CA ASN A 204 1.42 26.52 0.57
C ASN A 204 1.64 25.58 -0.62
N PHE A 205 1.32 24.29 -0.45
CA PHE A 205 1.40 23.33 -1.54
C PHE A 205 0.19 23.46 -2.47
N GLU A 206 0.46 23.39 -3.76
CA GLU A 206 -0.56 23.36 -4.83
C GLU A 206 -0.85 21.93 -5.27
N THR A 207 0.18 21.07 -5.22
CA THR A 207 0.10 19.69 -5.70
C THR A 207 0.72 18.70 -4.71
N ILE A 208 0.06 17.58 -4.52
CA ILE A 208 0.60 16.42 -3.78
C ILE A 208 0.71 15.23 -4.73
N ILE A 209 1.89 14.60 -4.76
CA ILE A 209 2.18 13.43 -5.58
C ILE A 209 2.51 12.26 -4.65
N MET A 210 1.92 11.08 -4.89
CA MET A 210 2.21 9.91 -4.08
C MET A 210 2.10 8.60 -4.86
N PRO A 211 2.90 7.57 -4.54
CA PRO A 211 2.60 6.21 -4.95
C PRO A 211 1.26 5.80 -4.36
N TYR A 212 0.37 5.30 -5.21
CA TYR A 212 -0.99 4.99 -4.82
C TYR A 212 -1.29 3.49 -5.01
N GLU A 213 -1.49 2.82 -3.89
CA GLU A 213 -1.92 1.42 -3.83
C GLU A 213 -3.30 1.28 -3.18
N ALA A 214 -4.02 2.38 -3.05
CA ALA A 214 -5.31 2.47 -2.40
C ALA A 214 -5.32 1.92 -0.95
N GLN A 215 -4.15 1.94 -0.30
CA GLN A 215 -4.03 1.53 1.09
C GLN A 215 -4.84 2.47 2.01
N PRO A 216 -5.27 1.99 3.19
CA PRO A 216 -6.06 2.79 4.12
C PRO A 216 -5.47 4.16 4.43
N PHE A 217 -4.13 4.26 4.57
CA PHE A 217 -3.49 5.54 4.84
C PHE A 217 -3.54 6.50 3.65
N ASN A 218 -3.41 6.02 2.39
CA ASN A 218 -3.55 6.85 1.20
C ASN A 218 -4.94 7.49 1.18
N GLN A 219 -5.97 6.66 1.28
CA GLN A 219 -7.36 7.10 1.17
C GLN A 219 -7.77 8.01 2.33
N PHE A 220 -7.36 7.67 3.54
CA PHE A 220 -7.66 8.49 4.70
C PHE A 220 -6.97 9.84 4.63
N SER A 221 -5.67 9.86 4.32
CA SER A 221 -4.92 11.12 4.18
C SER A 221 -5.51 12.01 3.08
N ILE A 222 -5.79 11.46 1.90
CA ILE A 222 -6.44 12.20 0.81
C ILE A 222 -7.78 12.78 1.26
N SER A 223 -8.62 11.97 1.90
CA SER A 223 -9.92 12.42 2.41
C SER A 223 -9.79 13.57 3.41
N GLN A 224 -8.83 13.51 4.35
CA GLN A 224 -8.60 14.58 5.32
C GLN A 224 -8.02 15.84 4.67
N ILE A 225 -7.08 15.70 3.74
CA ILE A 225 -6.52 16.82 2.97
C ILE A 225 -7.64 17.54 2.21
N LYS A 226 -8.47 16.80 1.46
CA LYS A 226 -9.57 17.37 0.69
C LYS A 226 -10.65 18.07 1.53
N LYS A 227 -10.86 17.61 2.76
CA LYS A 227 -11.78 18.29 3.70
C LYS A 227 -11.27 19.65 4.13
N LYS A 228 -9.96 19.81 4.30
CA LYS A 228 -9.34 21.01 4.87
C LYS A 228 -8.75 21.94 3.81
N PHE A 229 -8.19 21.38 2.73
CA PHE A 229 -7.48 22.06 1.65
C PHE A 229 -8.06 21.60 0.30
N LYS A 230 -9.22 22.16 -0.06
CA LYS A 230 -9.98 21.75 -1.25
C LYS A 230 -9.26 22.05 -2.57
N GLU A 231 -8.40 23.08 -2.55
CA GLU A 231 -7.64 23.59 -3.69
C GLU A 231 -6.43 22.73 -4.06
N ILE A 232 -5.92 21.93 -3.12
CA ILE A 232 -4.73 21.11 -3.39
C ILE A 232 -5.09 19.99 -4.36
N PHE A 233 -4.36 19.93 -5.48
CA PHE A 233 -4.51 18.88 -6.48
C PHE A 233 -3.68 17.64 -6.10
N ILE A 234 -4.32 16.47 -6.01
CA ILE A 234 -3.68 15.23 -5.57
C ILE A 234 -3.51 14.26 -6.73
N VAL A 235 -2.28 13.87 -7.00
CA VAL A 235 -1.89 12.91 -8.04
C VAL A 235 -1.44 11.62 -7.39
N GLY A 236 -2.12 10.52 -7.73
CA GLY A 236 -1.71 9.17 -7.39
C GLY A 236 -0.96 8.51 -8.55
N TYR A 237 0.10 7.78 -8.28
CA TYR A 237 0.78 6.94 -9.26
C TYR A 237 0.65 5.46 -8.90
N MET A 238 -0.02 4.70 -9.73
CA MET A 238 -0.14 3.26 -9.57
C MET A 238 1.10 2.58 -10.15
N HIS A 239 2.06 2.27 -9.29
CA HIS A 239 3.37 1.73 -9.69
C HIS A 239 3.39 0.20 -9.80
N SER A 240 2.38 -0.48 -9.30
CA SER A 240 2.25 -1.95 -9.29
C SER A 240 1.09 -2.42 -10.16
N MET A 241 1.10 -3.71 -10.50
CA MET A 241 -0.05 -4.34 -11.15
C MET A 241 -1.22 -4.45 -10.18
N LEU A 242 -2.44 -4.38 -10.70
CA LEU A 242 -3.63 -4.66 -9.92
C LEU A 242 -3.59 -6.11 -9.39
N PRO A 243 -3.95 -6.31 -8.10
CA PRO A 243 -4.10 -7.66 -7.56
C PRO A 243 -5.26 -8.40 -8.25
N SER A 244 -5.32 -9.74 -8.08
CA SER A 244 -6.36 -10.58 -8.68
C SER A 244 -7.78 -10.15 -8.27
N VAL A 245 -7.94 -9.56 -7.07
CA VAL A 245 -9.20 -8.94 -6.61
C VAL A 245 -8.86 -7.51 -6.18
N PRO A 246 -8.96 -6.53 -7.10
CA PRO A 246 -8.50 -5.16 -6.86
C PRO A 246 -9.51 -4.30 -6.10
N SER A 247 -10.20 -4.85 -5.12
CA SER A 247 -11.27 -4.20 -4.38
C SER A 247 -10.83 -2.97 -3.58
N ASP A 248 -9.55 -2.87 -3.23
CA ASP A 248 -9.01 -1.68 -2.56
C ASP A 248 -9.04 -0.45 -3.47
N PHE A 249 -8.94 -0.68 -4.79
CA PHE A 249 -8.94 0.35 -5.81
C PHE A 249 -10.35 0.80 -6.24
N ILE A 250 -11.43 0.32 -5.61
CA ILE A 250 -12.78 0.85 -5.88
C ILE A 250 -12.79 2.36 -5.64
N TYR A 251 -13.27 3.12 -6.63
CA TYR A 251 -13.35 4.57 -6.55
C TYR A 251 -14.22 5.03 -5.39
N ARG A 252 -13.73 5.96 -4.59
CA ARG A 252 -14.41 6.52 -3.41
C ARG A 252 -13.83 7.87 -2.99
N SER A 253 -14.41 8.49 -1.97
CA SER A 253 -14.07 9.85 -1.50
C SER A 253 -12.60 10.08 -1.15
N GLY A 254 -11.85 9.02 -0.80
CA GLY A 254 -10.40 9.08 -0.55
C GLY A 254 -9.53 8.80 -1.78
N ALA A 255 -10.10 8.80 -2.99
CA ALA A 255 -9.34 8.68 -4.22
C ALA A 255 -8.63 9.99 -4.59
N PRO A 256 -7.46 9.96 -5.25
CA PRO A 256 -6.78 11.15 -5.77
C PRO A 256 -7.61 11.85 -6.85
N ASP A 257 -7.27 13.10 -7.15
CA ASP A 257 -7.92 13.86 -8.24
C ASP A 257 -7.56 13.29 -9.60
N LEU A 258 -6.33 12.78 -9.73
CA LEU A 258 -5.82 12.12 -10.92
C LEU A 258 -5.04 10.87 -10.53
N LEU A 259 -5.33 9.75 -11.17
CA LEU A 259 -4.57 8.51 -11.03
C LEU A 259 -3.79 8.23 -12.32
N LEU A 260 -2.46 8.21 -12.21
CA LEU A 260 -1.57 7.83 -13.30
C LEU A 260 -1.45 6.30 -13.34
N VAL A 261 -1.73 5.71 -14.49
CA VAL A 261 -1.79 4.25 -14.72
C VAL A 261 -0.87 3.87 -15.88
N HIS A 262 -0.17 2.76 -15.78
CA HIS A 262 0.84 2.37 -16.79
C HIS A 262 0.46 1.15 -17.63
N GLY A 263 -0.82 0.93 -17.87
CA GLY A 263 -1.29 -0.17 -18.71
C GLY A 263 -2.75 -0.05 -19.09
N GLU A 264 -3.07 -0.25 -20.36
CA GLU A 264 -4.44 -0.19 -20.89
C GLU A 264 -5.39 -1.16 -20.15
N SER A 265 -4.93 -2.38 -19.89
CA SER A 265 -5.74 -3.36 -19.16
C SER A 265 -6.05 -2.92 -17.72
N GLN A 266 -5.14 -2.23 -17.05
CA GLN A 266 -5.39 -1.67 -15.73
C GLN A 266 -6.37 -0.51 -15.81
N PHE A 267 -6.20 0.37 -16.80
CA PHE A 267 -7.09 1.49 -17.08
C PHE A 267 -8.54 1.00 -17.29
N GLU A 268 -8.71 0.01 -18.14
CA GLU A 268 -10.03 -0.56 -18.43
C GLU A 268 -10.68 -1.25 -17.21
N VAL A 269 -9.91 -1.95 -16.38
CA VAL A 269 -10.43 -2.56 -15.15
C VAL A 269 -10.86 -1.48 -14.14
N LEU A 270 -10.06 -0.44 -13.96
CA LEU A 270 -10.39 0.68 -13.06
C LEU A 270 -11.69 1.36 -13.51
N LYS A 271 -11.80 1.69 -14.81
CA LYS A 271 -12.95 2.35 -15.40
C LYS A 271 -14.20 1.47 -15.36
N SER A 272 -14.12 0.24 -15.90
CA SER A 272 -15.30 -0.60 -16.14
C SER A 272 -15.77 -1.39 -14.92
N LYS A 273 -14.86 -1.75 -13.99
CA LYS A 273 -15.18 -2.62 -12.85
C LYS A 273 -15.09 -1.94 -11.49
N LEU A 274 -14.28 -0.88 -11.37
CA LEU A 274 -13.97 -0.23 -10.11
C LEU A 274 -14.50 1.20 -9.98
N ASP A 275 -15.42 1.58 -10.87
CA ASP A 275 -16.19 2.84 -10.87
C ASP A 275 -15.33 4.12 -10.98
N TRP A 276 -14.10 4.03 -11.48
CA TRP A 276 -13.29 5.23 -11.69
C TRP A 276 -13.85 6.09 -12.82
N PRO A 277 -14.08 7.39 -12.60
CA PRO A 277 -14.37 8.32 -13.68
C PRO A 277 -13.20 8.38 -14.67
N GLU A 278 -13.49 8.32 -15.96
CA GLU A 278 -12.48 8.31 -17.01
C GLU A 278 -11.57 9.55 -16.97
N ASN A 279 -12.16 10.71 -16.69
CA ASN A 279 -11.44 11.98 -16.57
C ASN A 279 -10.50 12.07 -15.36
N LYS A 280 -10.53 11.09 -14.46
CA LYS A 280 -9.61 10.95 -13.33
C LYS A 280 -8.52 9.89 -13.53
N LEU A 281 -8.49 9.26 -14.70
CA LEU A 281 -7.49 8.28 -15.09
C LEU A 281 -6.62 8.84 -16.20
N TYR A 282 -5.32 8.68 -16.09
CA TYR A 282 -4.40 9.09 -17.13
C TYR A 282 -3.38 7.99 -17.41
N LEU A 283 -3.31 7.56 -18.68
CA LEU A 283 -2.40 6.51 -19.09
C LEU A 283 -1.01 7.09 -19.36
N ILE A 284 -0.01 6.53 -18.69
CA ILE A 284 1.40 6.90 -18.86
C ILE A 284 2.28 5.67 -19.08
N LYS A 285 3.49 5.89 -19.55
CA LYS A 285 4.52 4.83 -19.53
C LYS A 285 5.01 4.62 -18.10
N SER A 286 5.30 3.37 -17.74
CA SER A 286 5.85 3.06 -16.41
C SER A 286 7.19 3.77 -16.20
N PHE A 287 7.32 4.49 -15.10
CA PHE A 287 8.60 5.10 -14.72
C PHE A 287 9.68 4.06 -14.43
N ARG A 288 9.30 2.88 -13.94
CA ARG A 288 10.23 1.78 -13.60
C ARG A 288 10.78 1.04 -14.82
N PHE A 289 10.04 1.04 -15.94
CA PHE A 289 10.40 0.34 -17.15
C PHE A 289 10.74 1.32 -18.28
N ARG A 290 11.47 2.39 -17.94
CA ARG A 290 12.09 3.23 -18.96
C ARG A 290 13.10 2.36 -19.70
N ILE A 291 12.84 2.06 -20.96
CA ILE A 291 13.77 1.34 -21.81
C ILE A 291 14.93 2.27 -22.08
N GLU A 292 15.97 2.19 -21.25
CA GLU A 292 17.28 2.63 -21.69
C GLU A 292 17.67 1.66 -22.80
N ASN A 293 18.00 2.20 -23.99
CA ASN A 293 18.50 1.44 -25.13
C ASN A 293 19.89 0.81 -24.88
N LYS A 294 20.05 0.13 -23.75
CA LYS A 294 21.22 -0.70 -23.50
C LYS A 294 21.02 -2.03 -24.20
N LYS A 295 21.63 -2.14 -25.37
CA LYS A 295 21.74 -3.35 -26.20
C LYS A 295 22.48 -4.53 -25.54
N ASN A 296 22.49 -4.65 -24.26
CA ASN A 296 23.00 -5.83 -23.58
C ASN A 296 21.83 -6.81 -23.39
N LEU A 297 21.50 -7.52 -24.48
CA LEU A 297 20.69 -8.73 -24.38
C LEU A 297 21.45 -9.71 -23.49
N SER A 298 21.06 -9.80 -22.23
CA SER A 298 21.55 -10.87 -21.37
C SER A 298 20.87 -12.16 -21.80
N ASN A 299 21.61 -13.24 -21.96
CA ASN A 299 21.05 -14.58 -22.19
C ASN A 299 20.35 -15.15 -20.94
N LYS A 300 19.74 -14.28 -20.12
CA LYS A 300 19.08 -14.62 -18.88
C LYS A 300 17.57 -14.40 -19.01
N ILE A 301 16.80 -15.38 -18.61
CA ILE A 301 15.36 -15.24 -18.46
C ILE A 301 15.07 -14.93 -16.98
N TYR A 302 14.42 -13.80 -16.73
CA TYR A 302 13.98 -13.43 -15.40
C TYR A 302 12.56 -13.95 -15.16
N LEU A 303 12.42 -14.85 -14.19
CA LEU A 303 11.12 -15.29 -13.73
C LEU A 303 10.58 -14.30 -12.69
N PRO A 304 9.29 -13.93 -12.77
CA PRO A 304 8.66 -13.19 -11.69
C PRO A 304 8.68 -14.04 -10.42
N TYR A 305 8.81 -13.40 -9.26
CA TYR A 305 8.77 -14.10 -7.98
C TYR A 305 7.45 -14.86 -7.80
N ILE A 306 7.59 -16.09 -7.34
CA ILE A 306 6.47 -17.01 -7.11
C ILE A 306 6.32 -17.16 -5.60
N ILE A 307 5.14 -16.86 -5.07
CA ILE A 307 4.88 -16.85 -3.63
C ILE A 307 4.61 -18.27 -3.11
N GLU A 308 3.97 -19.13 -3.91
CA GLU A 308 3.59 -20.50 -3.51
C GLU A 308 3.98 -21.54 -4.57
N LYS A 309 4.31 -22.76 -4.10
CA LYS A 309 4.63 -23.94 -4.94
C LYS A 309 5.74 -23.68 -5.98
N LYS A 310 6.82 -23.03 -5.56
CA LYS A 310 7.98 -22.71 -6.40
C LYS A 310 8.49 -23.87 -7.24
N SER A 311 8.71 -25.04 -6.60
CA SER A 311 9.28 -26.22 -7.25
C SER A 311 8.44 -26.65 -8.48
N LEU A 312 7.13 -26.80 -8.30
CA LEU A 312 6.25 -27.30 -9.37
C LEU A 312 6.20 -26.37 -10.61
N LEU A 313 6.25 -25.06 -10.39
CA LEU A 313 6.24 -24.07 -11.47
C LEU A 313 7.59 -23.99 -12.18
N LEU A 314 8.68 -24.08 -11.43
CA LEU A 314 10.04 -24.14 -11.96
C LEU A 314 10.25 -25.41 -12.78
N ASP A 315 9.88 -26.57 -12.24
CA ASP A 315 9.97 -27.85 -12.94
C ASP A 315 9.17 -27.84 -14.26
N ARG A 316 7.97 -27.26 -14.25
CA ARG A 316 7.16 -27.11 -15.47
C ARG A 316 7.80 -26.14 -16.47
N PHE A 317 8.37 -25.04 -15.99
CA PHE A 317 9.01 -24.05 -16.85
C PHE A 317 10.33 -24.55 -17.40
N GLU A 318 11.16 -25.24 -16.61
CA GLU A 318 12.36 -25.92 -17.10
C GLU A 318 12.02 -26.98 -18.14
N ASN A 319 11.04 -27.82 -17.90
CA ASN A 319 10.55 -28.80 -18.86
C ASN A 319 10.03 -28.15 -20.15
N PHE A 320 9.38 -27.01 -20.05
CA PHE A 320 8.96 -26.23 -21.22
C PHE A 320 10.17 -25.69 -21.98
N LEU A 321 11.16 -25.10 -21.31
CA LEU A 321 12.37 -24.58 -21.95
C LEU A 321 13.20 -25.67 -22.60
N ILE A 322 13.38 -26.83 -21.96
CA ILE A 322 14.08 -27.97 -22.54
C ILE A 322 13.40 -28.42 -23.85
N LYS A 323 12.08 -28.44 -23.90
CA LYS A 323 11.32 -28.78 -25.10
C LYS A 323 11.37 -27.68 -26.19
N ALA A 324 11.34 -26.43 -25.80
CA ALA A 324 11.28 -25.28 -26.72
C ALA A 324 12.67 -24.87 -27.26
N LEU A 325 13.72 -25.08 -26.49
CA LEU A 325 15.10 -24.65 -26.80
C LEU A 325 16.11 -25.78 -26.51
N PRO A 326 16.05 -26.92 -27.25
CA PRO A 326 16.84 -28.10 -26.91
C PRO A 326 18.37 -27.89 -26.97
N ASN A 327 18.85 -26.89 -27.71
CA ASN A 327 20.28 -26.67 -27.95
C ASN A 327 20.94 -25.53 -27.16
N SER A 328 20.17 -24.74 -26.40
CA SER A 328 20.72 -23.64 -25.63
C SER A 328 19.75 -23.23 -24.52
N LEU A 329 19.90 -23.80 -23.34
CA LEU A 329 19.14 -23.39 -22.18
C LEU A 329 19.65 -22.03 -21.69
N PRO A 330 18.82 -20.96 -21.69
CA PRO A 330 19.20 -19.70 -21.10
C PRO A 330 19.32 -19.87 -19.56
N LYS A 331 20.26 -19.16 -18.97
CA LYS A 331 20.39 -19.15 -17.50
C LYS A 331 19.12 -18.52 -16.89
N LEU A 332 18.45 -19.30 -16.06
CA LEU A 332 17.30 -18.79 -15.29
C LEU A 332 17.79 -17.95 -14.13
N ASP A 333 17.26 -16.76 -14.00
CA ASP A 333 17.51 -15.88 -12.85
C ASP A 333 16.15 -15.53 -12.21
N ILE A 334 16.03 -15.71 -10.90
CA ILE A 334 14.78 -15.50 -10.17
C ILE A 334 14.92 -14.28 -9.29
N LYS A 335 14.07 -13.30 -9.52
CA LYS A 335 13.97 -12.15 -8.64
C LYS A 335 13.16 -12.51 -7.41
N ILE A 336 13.83 -12.61 -6.25
CA ILE A 336 13.16 -12.86 -4.97
C ILE A 336 12.53 -11.57 -4.48
N HIS A 337 11.26 -11.63 -4.06
CA HIS A 337 10.59 -10.48 -3.45
C HIS A 337 11.24 -10.11 -2.11
N SER A 338 11.40 -8.83 -1.83
CA SER A 338 12.09 -8.33 -0.62
C SER A 338 11.49 -8.86 0.68
N THR A 339 10.16 -9.05 0.74
CA THR A 339 9.48 -9.60 1.92
C THR A 339 9.72 -11.09 2.14
N MET A 340 10.29 -11.80 1.15
CA MET A 340 10.56 -13.25 1.19
C MET A 340 12.06 -13.56 1.17
N SER A 341 12.91 -12.56 1.25
CA SER A 341 14.37 -12.73 1.15
C SER A 341 14.98 -13.57 2.28
N THR A 342 14.31 -13.66 3.42
CA THR A 342 14.74 -14.39 4.62
C THR A 342 14.10 -15.78 4.78
N SER A 343 13.24 -16.22 3.86
CA SER A 343 12.66 -17.56 3.96
C SER A 343 13.71 -18.64 3.69
N SER A 344 13.69 -19.72 4.46
CA SER A 344 14.62 -20.85 4.32
C SER A 344 14.64 -21.48 2.93
N GLU A 345 13.50 -21.46 2.23
CA GLU A 345 13.37 -21.93 0.84
C GLU A 345 14.10 -21.01 -0.16
N ASN A 346 14.16 -19.70 0.10
CA ASN A 346 14.86 -18.75 -0.76
C ASN A 346 16.38 -18.79 -0.55
N ILE A 347 16.84 -19.15 0.66
CA ILE A 347 18.28 -19.33 0.95
C ILE A 347 18.78 -20.56 0.20
N LYS A 348 18.07 -21.70 0.29
CA LYS A 348 18.43 -22.93 -0.45
C LYS A 348 18.45 -22.74 -1.96
N PHE A 349 17.63 -21.81 -2.50
CA PHE A 349 17.60 -21.56 -3.94
C PHE A 349 18.75 -20.68 -4.46
N LYS A 350 19.41 -19.93 -3.58
CA LYS A 350 20.62 -19.14 -3.93
C LYS A 350 21.89 -19.99 -3.92
N GLU A 351 21.86 -21.13 -3.27
CA GLU A 351 23.03 -22.02 -3.07
C GLU A 351 23.12 -23.12 -4.15
N ASN A 352 22.08 -23.31 -4.96
CA ASN A 352 22.03 -24.19 -6.11
C ASN A 352 22.06 -23.40 -7.42
#